data_894bd09ad5ef6f19bae7faad52d3613f
#
_entry.id   894bd09ad5ef6f19bae7faad52d3613f
#
_cell.length_a   1.000
_cell.length_b   1.000
_cell.length_c   1.000
_cell.angle_alpha   90.00
_cell.angle_beta   90.00
_cell.angle_gamma   90.00
#
_symmetry.space_group_name_H-M   'P 1'
#
loop_
_entity.id
_entity.type
_entity.pdbx_description
1 polymer ?
#
loop_
_entity_poly.entity_id
_entity_poly.type
_entity_poly.pdbx_seq_one_letter_code
_entity_poly.pdbx_strand_id
1 'polypeptide(L)'
;LLIDPYARGNTDNLWVRAGACGEGNNLRTSMRSTVVDHRNYDWEGDAPIRRPMSESVIYEMHVGGFTRDASAGVKNAGSFKAVIEKIPYLRELGVTAVELLPVFEFDDKETLRVHDGKALTNYWGYSTLAFFAPDAAYCVSPEEGTHLVEFRDMVKALHRAGIEVILDL
;
A
#
# COMPACT_ATOMS: atom_id res chain seq x y z
N LEU A 1 3.28 24.57 1.80
CA LEU A 1 3.96 23.45 1.15
C LEU A 1 2.91 22.52 0.57
N LEU A 2 3.15 22.02 -0.63
CA LEU A 2 2.30 21.02 -1.29
C LEU A 2 3.10 19.73 -1.45
N ILE A 3 2.40 18.60 -1.44
CA ILE A 3 2.99 17.29 -1.73
C ILE A 3 3.26 17.21 -3.22
N ASP A 4 4.38 16.63 -3.61
CA ASP A 4 4.67 16.30 -4.99
C ASP A 4 3.82 15.09 -5.42
N PRO A 5 2.91 15.23 -6.39
CA PRO A 5 2.06 14.12 -6.83
C PRO A 5 2.86 12.98 -7.49
N TYR A 6 4.09 13.21 -7.90
CA TYR A 6 5.00 12.21 -8.45
C TYR A 6 5.97 11.62 -7.42
N ALA A 7 5.81 11.98 -6.14
CA ALA A 7 6.61 11.40 -5.06
C ALA A 7 6.56 9.87 -5.08
N ARG A 8 7.70 9.25 -4.76
CA ARG A 8 7.85 7.79 -4.66
C ARG A 8 7.83 7.31 -3.22
N GLY A 9 7.71 8.22 -2.29
CA GLY A 9 7.58 8.01 -0.87
C GLY A 9 7.36 9.33 -0.16
N ASN A 10 6.66 9.30 0.98
CA ASN A 10 6.42 10.45 1.82
C ASN A 10 6.76 10.13 3.27
N THR A 11 6.94 11.17 4.08
CA THR A 11 7.04 11.06 5.52
C THR A 11 5.85 11.76 6.15
N ASP A 12 5.23 11.14 7.15
CA ASP A 12 4.12 11.69 7.92
C ASP A 12 4.48 12.03 9.37
N ASN A 13 5.71 11.76 9.80
CA ASN A 13 6.18 11.95 11.16
C ASN A 13 6.02 13.38 11.70
N LEU A 14 5.92 14.38 10.83
CA LEU A 14 5.65 15.77 11.16
C LEU A 14 4.22 16.20 10.81
N TRP A 15 3.42 15.28 10.26
CA TRP A 15 2.07 15.59 9.78
C TRP A 15 1.12 15.94 10.92
N VAL A 16 0.63 17.15 10.89
CA VAL A 16 -0.46 17.62 11.76
C VAL A 16 -1.50 18.29 10.87
N ARG A 17 -2.60 17.59 10.60
CA ARG A 17 -3.64 18.03 9.67
C ARG A 17 -4.11 19.45 9.94
N ALA A 18 -4.45 19.80 11.19
CA ALA A 18 -4.92 21.13 11.55
C ALA A 18 -3.90 22.24 11.24
N GLY A 19 -2.61 21.95 11.44
CA GLY A 19 -1.55 22.90 11.12
C GLY A 19 -1.23 22.96 9.63
N ALA A 20 -1.32 21.83 8.94
CA ALA A 20 -1.00 21.73 7.51
C ALA A 20 -2.12 22.32 6.62
N CYS A 21 -3.40 22.17 7.03
CA CYS A 21 -4.57 22.66 6.30
C CYS A 21 -5.07 24.03 6.77
N GLY A 22 -4.47 24.59 7.82
CA GLY A 22 -4.80 25.92 8.35
C GLY A 22 -4.17 27.05 7.56
N GLU A 23 -4.49 28.28 7.97
CA GLU A 23 -3.86 29.49 7.42
C GLU A 23 -2.39 29.61 7.86
N GLY A 24 -1.56 30.11 6.97
CA GLY A 24 -0.16 30.41 7.27
C GLY A 24 0.86 29.41 6.72
N ASN A 25 2.06 29.42 7.31
CA ASN A 25 3.17 28.60 6.85
C ASN A 25 3.11 27.18 7.46
N ASN A 26 2.88 26.19 6.63
CA ASN A 26 2.75 24.77 7.02
C ASN A 26 4.05 23.95 6.93
N LEU A 27 5.21 24.58 6.75
CA LEU A 27 6.50 23.89 6.58
C LEU A 27 6.86 22.90 7.70
N ARG A 28 6.39 23.14 8.92
CA ARG A 28 6.69 22.30 10.08
C ARG A 28 5.71 21.16 10.30
N THR A 29 4.59 21.17 9.59
CA THR A 29 3.45 20.26 9.84
C THR A 29 3.00 19.52 8.59
N SER A 30 3.61 19.78 7.43
CA SER A 30 3.29 19.12 6.17
C SER A 30 4.06 17.82 6.01
N MET A 31 3.44 16.88 5.31
CA MET A 31 4.15 15.73 4.74
C MET A 31 5.27 16.19 3.83
N ARG A 32 6.29 15.38 3.70
CA ARG A 32 7.45 15.66 2.84
C ARG A 32 7.69 14.47 1.93
N SER A 33 7.86 14.76 0.65
CA SER A 33 8.28 13.76 -0.30
C SER A 33 9.72 13.32 -0.02
N THR A 34 9.98 12.04 -0.10
CA THR A 34 11.32 11.46 0.04
C THR A 34 11.93 11.23 -1.33
N VAL A 35 13.24 11.43 -1.42
CA VAL A 35 13.98 11.07 -2.64
C VAL A 35 14.31 9.59 -2.58
N VAL A 36 13.71 8.82 -3.48
CA VAL A 36 13.91 7.37 -3.58
C VAL A 36 14.55 7.05 -4.94
N ASP A 37 15.70 6.41 -4.94
CA ASP A 37 16.27 5.86 -6.18
C ASP A 37 15.59 4.53 -6.50
N HIS A 38 14.72 4.57 -7.48
CA HIS A 38 13.90 3.42 -7.91
C HIS A 38 14.45 2.72 -9.16
N ARG A 39 15.59 3.18 -9.72
CA ARG A 39 16.12 2.71 -11.02
C ARG A 39 16.82 1.37 -10.92
N ASN A 40 17.35 1.05 -9.74
CA ASN A 40 18.20 -0.13 -9.53
C ASN A 40 17.44 -1.35 -9.02
N TYR A 41 16.09 -1.35 -9.05
CA TYR A 41 15.31 -2.53 -8.66
C TYR A 41 15.39 -3.60 -9.76
N ASP A 42 15.84 -4.78 -9.39
CA ASP A 42 15.90 -5.93 -10.29
C ASP A 42 14.54 -6.65 -10.34
N TRP A 43 13.87 -6.52 -11.48
CA TRP A 43 12.62 -7.23 -11.74
C TRP A 43 12.85 -8.70 -12.08
N GLU A 44 14.09 -9.16 -12.28
CA GLU A 44 14.45 -10.55 -12.56
C GLU A 44 13.67 -11.12 -13.78
N GLY A 45 13.45 -10.29 -14.77
CA GLY A 45 12.71 -10.64 -15.97
C GLY A 45 11.19 -10.71 -15.81
N ASP A 46 10.63 -10.24 -14.69
CA ASP A 46 9.17 -10.18 -14.50
C ASP A 46 8.49 -9.34 -15.57
N ALA A 47 7.33 -9.80 -16.02
CA ALA A 47 6.52 -9.13 -17.04
C ALA A 47 5.02 -9.39 -16.76
N PRO A 48 4.13 -8.50 -17.23
CA PRO A 48 2.69 -8.68 -17.11
C PRO A 48 2.23 -10.02 -17.72
N ILE A 49 1.43 -10.78 -16.99
CA ILE A 49 0.94 -12.12 -17.37
C ILE A 49 0.00 -12.02 -18.57
N ARG A 50 -0.86 -10.98 -18.62
CA ARG A 50 -1.83 -10.71 -19.70
C ARG A 50 -2.83 -11.85 -19.91
N ARG A 51 -3.39 -12.37 -18.82
CA ARG A 51 -4.46 -13.37 -18.88
C ARG A 51 -5.70 -12.79 -19.56
N PRO A 52 -6.39 -13.55 -20.42
CA PRO A 52 -7.67 -13.12 -20.94
C PRO A 52 -8.68 -12.92 -19.80
N MET A 53 -9.48 -11.83 -19.85
CA MET A 53 -10.47 -11.53 -18.81
C MET A 53 -11.47 -12.67 -18.61
N SER A 54 -11.81 -13.39 -19.68
CA SER A 54 -12.72 -14.56 -19.64
C SER A 54 -12.18 -15.75 -18.80
N GLU A 55 -10.89 -15.75 -18.50
CA GLU A 55 -10.22 -16.79 -17.71
C GLU A 55 -9.80 -16.28 -16.33
N SER A 56 -10.20 -15.04 -15.97
CA SER A 56 -9.78 -14.40 -14.73
C SER A 56 -10.76 -14.69 -13.61
N VAL A 57 -10.22 -15.04 -12.44
CA VAL A 57 -10.91 -15.10 -11.16
C VAL A 57 -10.27 -14.04 -10.29
N ILE A 58 -10.99 -12.93 -10.11
CA ILE A 58 -10.49 -11.75 -9.39
C ILE A 58 -10.91 -11.85 -7.92
N TYR A 59 -9.96 -11.63 -7.04
CA TYR A 59 -10.17 -11.57 -5.59
C TYR A 59 -9.82 -10.17 -5.09
N GLU A 60 -10.84 -9.39 -4.75
CA GLU A 60 -10.66 -8.08 -4.16
C GLU A 60 -10.27 -8.22 -2.69
N MET A 61 -9.24 -7.48 -2.27
CA MET A 61 -8.76 -7.54 -0.90
C MET A 61 -8.07 -6.28 -0.43
N HIS A 62 -8.18 -6.01 0.88
CA HIS A 62 -7.41 -4.97 1.56
C HIS A 62 -6.13 -5.58 2.12
N VAL A 63 -4.95 -5.08 1.75
CA VAL A 63 -3.64 -5.62 2.16
C VAL A 63 -3.55 -5.78 3.67
N GLY A 64 -3.88 -4.72 4.43
CA GLY A 64 -3.86 -4.76 5.89
C GLY A 64 -4.89 -5.73 6.48
N GLY A 65 -6.12 -5.73 5.97
CA GLY A 65 -7.23 -6.55 6.49
C GLY A 65 -7.07 -8.04 6.20
N PHE A 66 -6.51 -8.39 5.05
CA PHE A 66 -6.41 -9.77 4.57
C PHE A 66 -5.64 -10.70 5.50
N THR A 67 -4.64 -10.18 6.20
CA THR A 67 -3.76 -11.00 7.05
C THR A 67 -3.66 -10.53 8.49
N ARG A 68 -4.46 -9.53 8.92
CA ARG A 68 -4.33 -8.92 10.27
C ARG A 68 -4.77 -9.85 11.39
N ASP A 69 -5.75 -10.71 11.14
CA ASP A 69 -6.22 -11.66 12.14
C ASP A 69 -5.17 -12.74 12.40
N ALA A 70 -5.04 -13.18 13.65
CA ALA A 70 -4.07 -14.18 14.06
C ALA A 70 -4.28 -15.54 13.35
N SER A 71 -5.52 -15.86 12.93
CA SER A 71 -5.83 -17.07 12.16
C SER A 71 -5.18 -17.10 10.79
N ALA A 72 -4.71 -15.95 10.27
CA ALA A 72 -3.95 -15.90 9.03
C ALA A 72 -2.64 -16.69 9.10
N GLY A 73 -2.06 -16.84 10.31
CA GLY A 73 -0.85 -17.65 10.54
C GLY A 73 0.39 -17.14 9.80
N VAL A 74 0.49 -15.83 9.58
CA VAL A 74 1.60 -15.18 8.89
C VAL A 74 2.51 -14.45 9.87
N LYS A 75 3.77 -14.26 9.48
CA LYS A 75 4.76 -13.59 10.32
C LYS A 75 4.58 -12.07 10.34
N ASN A 76 4.27 -11.47 9.21
CA ASN A 76 4.25 -10.01 9.04
C ASN A 76 2.82 -9.53 8.74
N ALA A 77 1.88 -9.84 9.65
CA ALA A 77 0.45 -9.55 9.47
C ALA A 77 0.19 -8.10 9.03
N GLY A 78 -0.70 -7.93 8.06
CA GLY A 78 -1.13 -6.63 7.54
C GLY A 78 -0.14 -5.96 6.57
N SER A 79 0.87 -6.66 6.06
CA SER A 79 1.89 -6.09 5.19
C SER A 79 1.93 -6.71 3.78
N PHE A 80 2.66 -6.07 2.86
CA PHE A 80 2.96 -6.63 1.54
C PHE A 80 3.67 -8.00 1.65
N LYS A 81 4.56 -8.18 2.62
CA LYS A 81 5.23 -9.47 2.87
C LYS A 81 4.24 -10.55 3.30
N ALA A 82 3.21 -10.21 4.07
CA ALA A 82 2.18 -11.17 4.46
C ALA A 82 1.33 -11.63 3.27
N VAL A 83 1.10 -10.79 2.28
CA VAL A 83 0.45 -11.20 1.03
C VAL A 83 1.28 -12.26 0.32
N ILE A 84 2.62 -12.10 0.26
CA ILE A 84 3.53 -13.11 -0.30
C ILE A 84 3.39 -14.44 0.45
N GLU A 85 3.34 -14.41 1.79
CA GLU A 85 3.16 -15.61 2.62
C GLU A 85 1.84 -16.34 2.32
N LYS A 86 0.81 -15.62 1.85
CA LYS A 86 -0.53 -16.16 1.52
C LYS A 86 -0.70 -16.57 0.05
N ILE A 87 0.30 -16.48 -0.78
CA ILE A 87 0.24 -16.93 -2.18
C ILE A 87 -0.22 -18.41 -2.30
N PRO A 88 0.27 -19.37 -1.49
CA PRO A 88 -0.23 -20.74 -1.56
C PRO A 88 -1.75 -20.85 -1.35
N TYR A 89 -2.31 -20.10 -0.40
CA TYR A 89 -3.74 -20.04 -0.14
C TYR A 89 -4.52 -19.47 -1.34
N LEU A 90 -4.04 -18.36 -1.92
CA LEU A 90 -4.69 -17.75 -3.10
C LEU A 90 -4.69 -18.71 -4.29
N ARG A 91 -3.63 -19.47 -4.49
CA ARG A 91 -3.53 -20.48 -5.53
C ARG A 91 -4.49 -21.66 -5.29
N GLU A 92 -4.59 -22.15 -4.06
CA GLU A 92 -5.52 -23.20 -3.67
C GLU A 92 -6.98 -22.77 -3.89
N LEU A 93 -7.28 -21.51 -3.62
CA LEU A 93 -8.59 -20.90 -3.87
C LEU A 93 -8.90 -20.75 -5.37
N GLY A 94 -7.91 -20.87 -6.24
CA GLY A 94 -8.05 -20.72 -7.69
C GLY A 94 -8.05 -19.26 -8.18
N VAL A 95 -7.57 -18.32 -7.36
CA VAL A 95 -7.45 -16.90 -7.73
C VAL A 95 -6.39 -16.73 -8.81
N THR A 96 -6.73 -15.96 -9.83
CA THR A 96 -5.81 -15.62 -10.94
C THR A 96 -5.42 -14.15 -10.99
N ALA A 97 -6.15 -13.30 -10.29
CA ALA A 97 -5.81 -11.90 -10.09
C ALA A 97 -6.24 -11.45 -8.69
N VAL A 98 -5.44 -10.63 -8.03
CA VAL A 98 -5.83 -9.90 -6.85
C VAL A 98 -6.10 -8.45 -7.23
N GLU A 99 -7.23 -7.91 -6.77
CA GLU A 99 -7.54 -6.48 -6.84
C GLU A 99 -7.30 -5.89 -5.47
N LEU A 100 -6.27 -5.05 -5.37
CA LEU A 100 -5.89 -4.45 -4.10
C LEU A 100 -6.64 -3.14 -3.90
N LEU A 101 -7.44 -3.04 -2.82
CA LEU A 101 -7.91 -1.76 -2.32
C LEU A 101 -6.72 -0.79 -2.19
N PRO A 102 -6.94 0.54 -2.20
CA PRO A 102 -5.85 1.49 -2.36
C PRO A 102 -4.64 1.20 -1.48
N VAL A 103 -3.48 1.12 -2.10
CA VAL A 103 -2.19 0.78 -1.47
C VAL A 103 -1.18 1.92 -1.53
N PHE A 104 -1.58 3.07 -2.07
CA PHE A 104 -0.75 4.26 -2.17
C PHE A 104 -1.00 5.21 -1.02
N GLU A 105 -0.07 6.14 -0.81
CA GLU A 105 -0.07 7.11 0.28
C GLU A 105 -1.37 7.90 0.37
N PHE A 106 -2.02 7.88 1.52
CA PHE A 106 -3.24 8.61 1.84
C PHE A 106 -3.18 9.22 3.25
N ASP A 107 -4.06 10.17 3.55
CA ASP A 107 -4.17 10.73 4.89
C ASP A 107 -5.11 9.87 5.74
N ASP A 108 -4.56 9.00 6.55
CA ASP A 108 -5.31 8.13 7.47
C ASP A 108 -6.09 8.92 8.54
N LYS A 109 -5.69 10.18 8.80
CA LYS A 109 -6.27 11.08 9.79
C LYS A 109 -7.27 12.09 9.20
N GLU A 110 -7.70 11.91 7.95
CA GLU A 110 -8.65 12.82 7.30
C GLU A 110 -10.04 12.84 7.96
N THR A 111 -10.45 11.74 8.60
CA THR A 111 -11.72 11.66 9.31
C THR A 111 -11.64 12.32 10.69
N LEU A 112 -12.62 13.15 10.99
CA LEU A 112 -12.74 13.82 12.29
C LEU A 112 -13.73 13.10 13.23
N ARG A 113 -14.15 11.89 12.89
CA ARG A 113 -15.11 11.13 13.67
C ARG A 113 -14.45 10.41 14.83
N VAL A 114 -15.20 10.31 15.92
CA VAL A 114 -14.78 9.59 17.13
C VAL A 114 -15.86 8.54 17.45
N HIS A 115 -15.44 7.34 17.78
CA HIS A 115 -16.28 6.25 18.26
C HIS A 115 -15.70 5.70 19.57
N ASP A 116 -16.51 5.62 20.61
CA ASP A 116 -16.08 5.18 21.96
C ASP A 116 -14.81 5.87 22.47
N GLY A 117 -14.72 7.20 22.25
CA GLY A 117 -13.57 8.01 22.68
C GLY A 117 -12.29 7.83 21.85
N LYS A 118 -12.32 7.01 20.80
CA LYS A 118 -11.19 6.80 19.88
C LYS A 118 -11.44 7.51 18.55
N ALA A 119 -10.45 8.24 18.07
CA ALA A 119 -10.47 8.78 16.73
C ALA A 119 -10.51 7.64 15.70
N LEU A 120 -11.41 7.76 14.74
CA LEU A 120 -11.45 6.83 13.60
C LEU A 120 -10.43 7.28 12.57
N THR A 121 -9.85 6.32 11.87
CA THR A 121 -8.95 6.56 10.74
C THR A 121 -9.60 6.14 9.44
N ASN A 122 -9.12 6.67 8.32
CA ASN A 122 -9.46 6.17 7.01
C ASN A 122 -8.88 4.75 6.85
N TYR A 123 -9.75 3.76 6.82
CA TYR A 123 -9.33 2.34 6.71
C TYR A 123 -9.12 1.92 5.26
N TRP A 124 -9.98 2.43 4.37
CA TRP A 124 -10.02 1.96 2.98
C TRP A 124 -8.88 2.47 2.10
N GLY A 125 -8.27 3.60 2.48
CA GLY A 125 -7.15 4.18 1.74
C GLY A 125 -7.54 5.05 0.55
N TYR A 126 -8.83 5.25 0.29
CA TYR A 126 -9.28 6.21 -0.73
C TYR A 126 -8.90 7.64 -0.34
N SER A 127 -8.96 8.59 -1.27
CA SER A 127 -8.39 9.94 -1.15
C SER A 127 -6.85 9.93 -1.23
N THR A 128 -6.32 9.23 -2.21
CA THR A 128 -4.89 9.10 -2.45
C THR A 128 -4.18 10.45 -2.60
N LEU A 129 -3.10 10.64 -1.88
CA LEU A 129 -2.27 11.85 -1.90
C LEU A 129 -1.11 11.76 -2.89
N ALA A 130 -0.54 10.57 -3.06
CA ALA A 130 0.61 10.35 -3.94
C ALA A 130 0.49 8.98 -4.64
N PHE A 131 0.05 9.01 -5.89
CA PHE A 131 -0.26 7.81 -6.69
C PHE A 131 0.94 6.93 -7.09
N PHE A 132 2.17 7.35 -6.79
CA PHE A 132 3.39 6.61 -7.09
C PHE A 132 4.16 6.20 -5.85
N ALA A 133 3.64 6.50 -4.67
CA ALA A 133 4.25 6.16 -3.39
C ALA A 133 3.39 5.08 -2.70
N PRO A 134 3.84 3.82 -2.64
CA PRO A 134 3.18 2.82 -1.81
C PRO A 134 3.15 3.29 -0.35
N ASP A 135 2.04 3.02 0.33
CA ASP A 135 1.87 3.43 1.73
C ASP A 135 2.82 2.64 2.65
N ALA A 136 3.59 3.37 3.43
CA ALA A 136 4.55 2.80 4.36
C ALA A 136 3.90 1.97 5.48
N ALA A 137 2.61 2.18 5.77
CA ALA A 137 1.86 1.40 6.75
C ALA A 137 1.71 -0.09 6.38
N TYR A 138 1.87 -0.44 5.09
CA TYR A 138 1.85 -1.82 4.62
C TYR A 138 3.25 -2.45 4.53
N CYS A 139 4.29 -1.78 5.03
CA CYS A 139 5.66 -2.26 5.02
C CYS A 139 6.09 -2.82 6.38
N VAL A 140 7.05 -3.73 6.34
CA VAL A 140 7.68 -4.27 7.56
C VAL A 140 8.76 -3.34 8.08
N SER A 141 9.48 -2.66 7.19
CA SER A 141 10.60 -1.77 7.52
C SER A 141 10.44 -0.40 6.86
N PRO A 142 9.38 0.37 7.19
CA PRO A 142 9.08 1.63 6.51
C PRO A 142 10.16 2.71 6.71
N GLU A 143 10.87 2.70 7.84
CA GLU A 143 11.91 3.70 8.16
C GLU A 143 13.12 3.61 7.22
N GLU A 144 13.35 2.46 6.61
CA GLU A 144 14.45 2.24 5.68
C GLU A 144 14.11 2.68 4.24
N GLY A 145 12.93 3.24 4.02
CA GLY A 145 12.46 3.61 2.69
C GLY A 145 12.21 2.41 1.77
N THR A 146 11.97 1.25 2.36
CA THR A 146 11.81 -0.03 1.64
C THR A 146 10.42 -0.26 1.07
N HIS A 147 9.46 0.64 1.33
CA HIS A 147 8.07 0.50 0.89
C HIS A 147 7.93 0.21 -0.60
N LEU A 148 8.69 0.90 -1.45
CA LEU A 148 8.67 0.67 -2.89
C LEU A 148 9.23 -0.71 -3.27
N VAL A 149 10.26 -1.17 -2.54
CA VAL A 149 10.86 -2.50 -2.75
C VAL A 149 9.90 -3.59 -2.30
N GLU A 150 9.33 -3.48 -1.09
CA GLU A 150 8.40 -4.49 -0.57
C GLU A 150 7.14 -4.63 -1.44
N PHE A 151 6.60 -3.50 -1.95
CA PHE A 151 5.49 -3.52 -2.89
C PHE A 151 5.87 -4.26 -4.19
N ARG A 152 7.02 -3.95 -4.78
CA ARG A 152 7.49 -4.59 -6.02
C ARG A 152 7.79 -6.08 -5.82
N ASP A 153 8.36 -6.45 -4.69
CA ASP A 153 8.60 -7.84 -4.34
C ASP A 153 7.28 -8.63 -4.25
N MET A 154 6.24 -8.03 -3.69
CA MET A 154 4.91 -8.63 -3.65
C MET A 154 4.35 -8.84 -5.07
N VAL A 155 4.40 -7.82 -5.93
CA VAL A 155 3.93 -7.92 -7.33
C VAL A 155 4.69 -9.02 -8.06
N LYS A 156 6.03 -9.01 -7.99
CA LYS A 156 6.88 -10.02 -8.61
C LYS A 156 6.59 -11.44 -8.11
N ALA A 157 6.35 -11.61 -6.82
CA ALA A 157 6.02 -12.91 -6.24
C ALA A 157 4.64 -13.42 -6.70
N LEU A 158 3.63 -12.54 -6.78
CA LEU A 158 2.30 -12.85 -7.30
C LEU A 158 2.39 -13.25 -8.78
N HIS A 159 3.09 -12.48 -9.62
CA HIS A 159 3.28 -12.80 -11.03
C HIS A 159 3.95 -14.16 -11.23
N ARG A 160 4.99 -14.48 -10.46
CA ARG A 160 5.64 -15.81 -10.49
C ARG A 160 4.69 -16.94 -10.13
N ALA A 161 3.69 -16.66 -9.31
CA ALA A 161 2.66 -17.63 -8.94
C ALA A 161 1.51 -17.71 -9.96
N GLY A 162 1.56 -16.94 -11.05
CA GLY A 162 0.53 -16.85 -12.07
C GLY A 162 -0.68 -15.99 -11.66
N ILE A 163 -0.51 -15.10 -10.69
CA ILE A 163 -1.56 -14.19 -10.16
C ILE A 163 -1.23 -12.76 -10.60
N GLU A 164 -2.14 -12.13 -11.34
CA GLU A 164 -2.04 -10.72 -11.73
C GLU A 164 -2.40 -9.80 -10.58
N VAL A 165 -1.95 -8.54 -10.65
CA VAL A 165 -2.25 -7.51 -9.66
C VAL A 165 -3.01 -6.38 -10.33
N ILE A 166 -4.19 -6.07 -9.82
CA ILE A 166 -5.03 -4.93 -10.17
C ILE A 166 -4.95 -3.94 -8.99
N LEU A 167 -4.83 -2.67 -9.29
CA LEU A 167 -4.79 -1.61 -8.29
C LEU A 167 -6.07 -0.80 -8.39
N ASP A 168 -6.81 -0.73 -7.30
CA ASP A 168 -7.94 0.18 -7.15
C ASP A 168 -7.42 1.56 -6.73
N LEU A 169 -7.98 2.66 -7.30
CA LEU A 169 -7.48 4.03 -7.16
C LEU A 169 -8.60 5.02 -6.81
#